data_77653e5cb2fe58d6f3c583ad7ebac3b7
#
_entry.id   77653e5cb2fe58d6f3c583ad7ebac3b7
#
_cell.length_a   1.000
_cell.length_b   1.000
_cell.length_c   1.000
_cell.angle_alpha   90.00
_cell.angle_beta   90.00
_cell.angle_gamma   90.00
#
_symmetry.space_group_name_H-M   'P 1'
#
loop_
_entity.id
_entity.type
_entity.pdbx_description
1 polymer ?
#
loop_
_entity_poly.entity_id
_entity_poly.type
_entity_poly.pdbx_seq_one_letter_code
_entity_poly.pdbx_strand_id
1 'polypeptide(L)'
;MSCEDDSSGGSVNRRSVLKAIGVAGATGLAGCGGQSGGGGGGGGGGSDGELGERVSTLQMEYWSDYGGFTTTQEQMAPIISSSVEELGVGMEVVPVSITTQLSQMANDENRDNNISFTWWVPAADRLDPQELLNNMRLDWAGANGQSNYSNYADCEYTELLLEQTTAETPEERQNGMHEAIARLSEDCAIGNLAPVANIGAYRTDMVEMGGIGNGGIARSNAEWAFKSQTTNDDDLVVAINPIATETSNWLTHSASMPEAMWQHMINSPIHKYNENFELTELLGSVDVVNSQEIVVELFDDATFTNGDPVTSEDVKFTFEQIQRGGEAGAYPGAAPVPYDAIETPDEKTVRFTFTEPYIPFARTTLMRWGILHKASFEEAGAIEDPGGAQFETPIVSSGPLEVTELQRGQRVVTEPHDGHPTYEASQPIVFEAYRNEETMITALEAGECMITPEISPPNAERVNNEIDNAQAEFAATHTSYNLQYVCHTAPCKFPEFRKAVDASMNRQQMIGVALAGEVEPEMYPTYISKNHPMYPPEDMLSGWAESPQGSPDVARQMLEDAGWGWDNNDNLHYPPDADLDPLWPQGEVPSAEDFPCIEELGLDP
;
A
#
# COMPACT_ATOMS: atom_id res chain seq x y z
N MET A 1 23.41 31.43 -48.01
CA MET A 1 22.92 32.68 -47.41
C MET A 1 22.51 32.38 -45.99
N SER A 2 23.39 32.75 -45.13
CA SER A 2 23.35 32.61 -43.66
C SER A 2 22.24 33.47 -43.03
N CYS A 3 21.59 32.92 -42.03
CA CYS A 3 21.02 33.72 -40.93
C CYS A 3 21.31 32.99 -39.63
N GLU A 4 21.92 33.73 -38.74
CA GLU A 4 22.52 33.33 -37.48
C GLU A 4 21.45 33.17 -36.39
N ASP A 5 21.80 32.29 -35.46
CA ASP A 5 21.18 32.09 -34.15
C ASP A 5 21.22 33.38 -33.31
N ASP A 6 20.16 33.60 -32.56
CA ASP A 6 20.24 34.40 -31.35
C ASP A 6 19.36 33.79 -30.24
N SER A 7 20.04 33.05 -29.34
CA SER A 7 19.48 32.47 -28.13
C SER A 7 19.70 33.42 -26.97
N SER A 8 18.66 34.12 -26.53
CA SER A 8 18.66 34.79 -25.22
C SER A 8 17.60 34.18 -24.32
N GLY A 9 18.03 33.28 -23.45
CA GLY A 9 17.25 32.71 -22.37
C GLY A 9 16.93 33.77 -21.31
N GLY A 10 15.64 34.07 -21.17
CA GLY A 10 15.11 34.85 -20.07
C GLY A 10 14.47 33.93 -19.05
N SER A 11 15.12 33.73 -17.90
CA SER A 11 14.56 33.05 -16.74
C SER A 11 13.40 33.89 -16.17
N VAL A 12 12.19 33.39 -16.27
CA VAL A 12 11.01 34.01 -15.62
C VAL A 12 10.95 33.55 -14.17
N ASN A 13 11.19 34.49 -13.27
CA ASN A 13 11.18 34.32 -11.83
C ASN A 13 9.74 34.10 -11.33
N ARG A 14 9.41 32.92 -10.81
CA ARG A 14 8.07 32.51 -10.35
C ARG A 14 7.51 33.27 -9.14
N ARG A 15 8.24 34.21 -8.58
CA ARG A 15 7.83 35.01 -7.40
C ARG A 15 6.91 36.21 -7.71
N SER A 16 6.55 36.49 -8.96
CA SER A 16 5.84 37.70 -9.34
C SER A 16 4.34 37.50 -9.66
N VAL A 17 3.81 36.27 -9.60
CA VAL A 17 2.41 35.98 -10.00
C VAL A 17 1.43 35.89 -8.79
N LEU A 18 1.92 35.85 -7.56
CA LEU A 18 1.08 35.69 -6.35
C LEU A 18 0.68 36.98 -5.64
N LYS A 19 0.76 38.15 -6.29
CA LYS A 19 0.37 39.45 -5.68
C LYS A 19 -0.80 40.18 -6.33
N ALA A 20 -1.64 39.53 -7.06
CA ALA A 20 -2.73 40.22 -7.82
C ALA A 20 -4.12 39.60 -7.66
N ILE A 21 -4.48 38.97 -6.53
CA ILE A 21 -5.90 38.70 -6.19
C ILE A 21 -6.06 38.88 -4.69
N GLY A 22 -6.48 40.03 -4.28
CA GLY A 22 -6.82 40.33 -2.90
C GLY A 22 -7.12 41.78 -2.68
N VAL A 23 -8.33 42.25 -2.99
CA VAL A 23 -9.05 43.33 -2.28
C VAL A 23 -10.46 43.40 -2.86
N ALA A 24 -11.45 42.97 -2.12
CA ALA A 24 -12.79 43.59 -2.09
C ALA A 24 -13.59 43.01 -0.92
N GLY A 25 -13.89 43.87 0.06
CA GLY A 25 -15.10 43.78 0.88
C GLY A 25 -14.92 43.51 2.37
N ALA A 26 -14.47 44.50 3.13
CA ALA A 26 -14.76 44.63 4.54
C ALA A 26 -15.20 46.04 4.85
N THR A 27 -16.48 46.24 5.12
CA THR A 27 -17.03 47.37 5.89
C THR A 27 -17.66 46.75 7.13
N GLY A 28 -17.14 46.90 8.24
CA GLY A 28 -17.10 47.88 9.30
C GLY A 28 -18.38 47.90 10.10
N LEU A 29 -18.28 47.59 11.41
CA LEU A 29 -19.03 48.31 12.41
C LEU A 29 -18.37 48.06 13.79
N ALA A 30 -17.83 49.10 14.33
CA ALA A 30 -17.39 49.23 15.71
C ALA A 30 -18.59 49.48 16.59
N GLY A 31 -18.59 48.91 17.78
CA GLY A 31 -19.55 49.22 18.81
C GLY A 31 -19.05 48.87 20.22
N CYS A 32 -18.75 49.89 20.97
CA CYS A 32 -18.22 49.84 22.34
C CYS A 32 -19.25 49.45 23.36
N GLY A 33 -18.78 48.76 24.42
CA GLY A 33 -19.05 49.14 25.82
C GLY A 33 -20.25 48.52 26.49
N GLY A 34 -20.00 47.94 27.68
CA GLY A 34 -21.00 47.78 28.70
C GLY A 34 -20.76 46.67 29.70
N GLN A 35 -20.19 47.05 30.84
CA GLN A 35 -19.90 46.28 32.00
C GLN A 35 -21.18 46.05 32.82
N SER A 36 -21.41 44.79 33.34
CA SER A 36 -21.74 44.49 34.73
C SER A 36 -22.50 43.17 34.88
N GLY A 37 -21.96 42.25 35.63
CA GLY A 37 -22.52 41.87 36.92
C GLY A 37 -23.33 40.61 36.98
N GLY A 38 -22.77 39.54 37.55
CA GLY A 38 -23.45 38.78 38.57
C GLY A 38 -23.97 37.39 38.24
N GLY A 39 -23.24 36.36 38.70
CA GLY A 39 -23.83 35.34 39.55
C GLY A 39 -24.16 33.98 38.99
N GLY A 40 -23.41 32.96 39.41
CA GLY A 40 -23.98 31.69 39.80
C GLY A 40 -23.62 30.43 39.08
N GLY A 41 -22.56 29.75 39.47
CA GLY A 41 -22.57 28.38 39.93
C GLY A 41 -22.77 27.23 38.95
N GLY A 42 -21.71 26.50 38.68
CA GLY A 42 -21.75 25.15 38.17
C GLY A 42 -20.33 24.64 38.04
N GLY A 43 -19.87 23.78 38.99
CA GLY A 43 -18.50 23.33 39.07
C GLY A 43 -18.14 22.38 37.92
N GLY A 44 -17.12 22.74 37.21
CA GLY A 44 -16.25 21.85 36.45
C GLY A 44 -14.89 21.96 37.11
N GLY A 45 -14.36 20.86 37.60
CA GLY A 45 -13.05 20.79 38.22
C GLY A 45 -11.99 21.00 37.17
N GLY A 46 -11.59 22.25 36.95
CA GLY A 46 -10.37 22.58 36.29
C GLY A 46 -9.23 22.43 37.30
N SER A 47 -8.26 21.60 37.03
CA SER A 47 -7.00 21.61 37.75
C SER A 47 -6.37 22.98 37.51
N ASP A 48 -6.12 23.75 38.59
CA ASP A 48 -5.29 24.97 38.59
C ASP A 48 -3.80 24.65 38.27
N GLY A 49 -3.52 23.71 37.38
CA GLY A 49 -2.19 23.40 36.89
C GLY A 49 -1.74 24.41 35.84
N GLU A 50 -0.48 24.78 35.86
CA GLU A 50 0.17 25.54 34.79
C GLU A 50 0.06 24.75 33.50
N LEU A 51 -0.48 25.31 32.42
CA LEU A 51 -0.55 24.68 31.10
C LEU A 51 0.76 24.93 30.37
N GLY A 52 1.24 23.94 29.60
CA GLY A 52 2.37 24.10 28.68
C GLY A 52 2.00 24.90 27.43
N GLU A 53 2.79 24.79 26.39
CA GLU A 53 2.53 25.42 25.10
C GLU A 53 1.23 24.84 24.47
N ARG A 54 0.53 25.69 23.72
CA ARG A 54 -0.65 25.25 22.99
C ARG A 54 -0.23 24.36 21.81
N VAL A 55 -0.95 23.26 21.58
CA VAL A 55 -0.78 22.43 20.40
C VAL A 55 -1.18 23.22 19.14
N SER A 56 -0.29 23.28 18.17
CA SER A 56 -0.55 23.95 16.90
C SER A 56 -1.58 23.17 16.08
N THR A 57 -2.23 23.84 15.13
CA THR A 57 -3.06 23.17 14.12
C THR A 57 -2.22 22.15 13.37
N LEU A 58 -2.70 20.92 13.29
CA LEU A 58 -2.06 19.82 12.58
C LEU A 58 -2.33 19.93 11.08
N GLN A 59 -1.43 19.39 10.28
CA GLN A 59 -1.65 19.15 8.86
C GLN A 59 -1.71 17.65 8.60
N MET A 60 -2.79 17.21 7.95
CA MET A 60 -2.94 15.84 7.45
C MET A 60 -2.95 15.87 5.92
N GLU A 61 -2.06 15.11 5.30
CA GLU A 61 -2.02 14.92 3.85
C GLU A 61 -2.63 13.59 3.44
N TYR A 62 -3.29 13.56 2.26
CA TYR A 62 -3.80 12.34 1.63
C TYR A 62 -3.60 12.37 0.11
N TRP A 63 -3.60 11.19 -0.53
CA TRP A 63 -3.37 11.06 -1.97
C TRP A 63 -4.59 11.46 -2.79
N SER A 64 -4.40 12.41 -3.71
CA SER A 64 -5.47 13.01 -4.52
C SER A 64 -5.52 12.53 -5.98
N ASP A 65 -4.66 11.58 -6.37
CA ASP A 65 -4.45 11.20 -7.77
C ASP A 65 -4.46 9.68 -8.04
N TYR A 66 -5.14 8.89 -7.17
CA TYR A 66 -5.15 7.43 -7.27
C TYR A 66 -6.57 6.84 -7.41
N GLY A 67 -7.27 7.19 -8.48
CA GLY A 67 -8.54 6.57 -8.88
C GLY A 67 -9.62 6.50 -7.80
N GLY A 68 -10.32 5.38 -7.72
CA GLY A 68 -11.43 5.16 -6.77
C GLY A 68 -11.02 5.23 -5.29
N PHE A 69 -9.78 4.91 -4.97
CA PHE A 69 -9.25 5.02 -3.60
C PHE A 69 -9.12 6.47 -3.12
N THR A 70 -8.85 7.41 -4.02
CA THR A 70 -8.89 8.85 -3.71
C THR A 70 -10.27 9.26 -3.20
N THR A 71 -11.35 8.81 -3.85
CA THR A 71 -12.72 9.10 -3.41
C THR A 71 -12.97 8.61 -1.99
N THR A 72 -12.50 7.43 -1.64
CA THR A 72 -12.60 6.89 -0.28
C THR A 72 -11.87 7.76 0.73
N GLN A 73 -10.62 8.17 0.43
CA GLN A 73 -9.86 9.07 1.30
C GLN A 73 -10.52 10.45 1.45
N GLU A 74 -11.02 11.04 0.37
CA GLU A 74 -11.76 12.31 0.39
C GLU A 74 -13.00 12.28 1.28
N GLN A 75 -13.67 11.15 1.35
CA GLN A 75 -14.85 10.97 2.20
C GLN A 75 -14.49 10.70 3.66
N MET A 76 -13.39 10.00 3.95
CA MET A 76 -12.93 9.72 5.30
C MET A 76 -12.24 10.93 5.96
N ALA A 77 -11.47 11.70 5.22
CA ALA A 77 -10.61 12.76 5.74
C ALA A 77 -11.34 13.83 6.58
N PRO A 78 -12.55 14.31 6.23
CA PRO A 78 -13.31 15.24 7.10
C PRO A 78 -13.74 14.61 8.43
N ILE A 79 -13.99 13.30 8.46
CA ILE A 79 -14.39 12.58 9.66
C ILE A 79 -13.17 12.42 10.59
N ILE A 80 -11.99 12.14 10.03
CA ILE A 80 -10.73 12.11 10.77
C ILE A 80 -10.46 13.48 11.40
N SER A 81 -10.56 14.56 10.59
CA SER A 81 -10.39 15.94 11.08
C SER A 81 -11.34 16.24 12.25
N SER A 82 -12.62 15.93 12.10
CA SER A 82 -13.61 16.16 13.15
C SER A 82 -13.31 15.37 14.42
N SER A 83 -12.83 14.12 14.30
CA SER A 83 -12.46 13.30 15.46
C SER A 83 -11.27 13.88 16.23
N VAL A 84 -10.28 14.46 15.53
CA VAL A 84 -9.13 15.13 16.15
C VAL A 84 -9.54 16.47 16.78
N GLU A 85 -10.42 17.21 16.13
CA GLU A 85 -10.94 18.50 16.66
C GLU A 85 -11.68 18.33 17.99
N GLU A 86 -12.30 17.18 18.25
CA GLU A 86 -12.90 16.85 19.54
C GLU A 86 -11.87 16.77 20.69
N LEU A 87 -10.58 16.61 20.36
CA LEU A 87 -9.49 16.68 21.35
C LEU A 87 -9.03 18.11 21.64
N GLY A 88 -9.58 19.11 20.97
CA GLY A 88 -9.19 20.52 21.12
C GLY A 88 -7.99 20.91 20.23
N VAL A 89 -7.74 20.17 19.15
CA VAL A 89 -6.66 20.43 18.18
C VAL A 89 -7.26 20.65 16.81
N GLY A 90 -6.96 21.79 16.17
CA GLY A 90 -7.35 22.01 14.79
C GLY A 90 -6.60 21.11 13.82
N MET A 91 -7.25 20.73 12.71
CA MET A 91 -6.60 19.95 11.64
C MET A 91 -6.89 20.55 10.26
N GLU A 92 -5.83 20.78 9.49
CA GLU A 92 -5.90 21.13 8.08
C GLU A 92 -5.72 19.87 7.22
N VAL A 93 -6.62 19.64 6.29
CA VAL A 93 -6.60 18.48 5.39
C VAL A 93 -6.12 18.93 4.03
N VAL A 94 -5.02 18.36 3.52
CA VAL A 94 -4.33 18.79 2.30
C VAL A 94 -4.25 17.64 1.31
N PRO A 95 -4.90 17.75 0.14
CA PRO A 95 -4.72 16.79 -0.95
C PRO A 95 -3.37 17.00 -1.64
N VAL A 96 -2.60 15.93 -1.82
CA VAL A 96 -1.29 15.96 -2.50
C VAL A 96 -1.19 14.82 -3.51
N SER A 97 -0.30 14.95 -4.51
CA SER A 97 -0.02 13.80 -5.38
C SER A 97 0.79 12.74 -4.61
N ILE A 98 0.56 11.47 -4.94
CA ILE A 98 1.30 10.35 -4.34
C ILE A 98 2.82 10.54 -4.48
N THR A 99 3.28 10.94 -5.67
CA THR A 99 4.71 11.17 -5.94
C THR A 99 5.29 12.28 -5.05
N THR A 100 4.53 13.36 -4.85
CA THR A 100 4.95 14.46 -3.97
C THR A 100 5.07 13.99 -2.53
N GLN A 101 4.05 13.32 -2.01
CA GLN A 101 4.04 12.86 -0.63
C GLN A 101 5.15 11.83 -0.37
N LEU A 102 5.27 10.80 -1.23
CA LEU A 102 6.33 9.80 -1.07
C LEU A 102 7.73 10.41 -1.10
N SER A 103 7.96 11.43 -1.96
CA SER A 103 9.25 12.14 -2.00
C SER A 103 9.50 12.94 -0.72
N GLN A 104 8.48 13.61 -0.17
CA GLN A 104 8.60 14.35 1.10
C GLN A 104 8.85 13.39 2.27
N MET A 105 8.14 12.27 2.29
CA MET A 105 8.27 11.26 3.35
C MET A 105 9.66 10.59 3.36
N ALA A 106 10.23 10.31 2.17
CA ALA A 106 11.54 9.67 2.05
C ALA A 106 12.73 10.60 2.32
N ASN A 107 12.57 11.91 2.09
CA ASN A 107 13.67 12.89 2.25
C ASN A 107 13.54 13.80 3.48
N ASP A 108 12.37 13.85 4.07
CA ASP A 108 12.02 14.60 5.31
C ASP A 108 12.39 16.10 5.33
N GLU A 109 13.29 16.59 4.47
CA GLU A 109 13.82 17.97 4.45
C GLU A 109 12.74 19.07 4.32
N ASN A 110 11.62 18.76 3.62
CA ASN A 110 10.55 19.71 3.34
C ASN A 110 9.19 19.19 3.78
N ARG A 111 9.19 18.33 4.78
CA ARG A 111 7.97 17.71 5.30
C ARG A 111 7.33 18.64 6.34
N ASP A 112 6.14 19.14 6.03
CA ASP A 112 5.39 20.06 6.89
C ASP A 112 4.17 19.39 7.56
N ASN A 113 3.79 18.18 7.14
CA ASN A 113 2.65 17.46 7.70
C ASN A 113 2.98 16.76 9.02
N ASN A 114 1.95 16.57 9.84
CA ASN A 114 2.02 15.81 11.09
C ASN A 114 1.51 14.38 10.94
N ILE A 115 0.60 14.18 9.99
CA ILE A 115 -0.06 12.89 9.72
C ILE A 115 -0.16 12.71 8.21
N SER A 116 0.18 11.51 7.75
CA SER A 116 -0.09 11.08 6.38
C SER A 116 -1.22 10.05 6.41
N PHE A 117 -2.34 10.35 5.75
CA PHE A 117 -3.42 9.40 5.56
C PHE A 117 -3.13 8.58 4.31
N THR A 118 -2.75 7.34 4.49
CA THR A 118 -2.25 6.43 3.44
C THR A 118 -3.01 5.12 3.40
N TRP A 119 -2.72 4.33 2.39
CA TRP A 119 -3.14 2.95 2.25
C TRP A 119 -2.16 2.23 1.34
N TRP A 120 -2.20 0.90 1.35
CA TRP A 120 -1.35 0.11 0.47
C TRP A 120 -2.19 -0.80 -0.42
N VAL A 121 -1.79 -0.93 -1.69
CA VAL A 121 -2.44 -1.85 -2.63
C VAL A 121 -2.41 -3.25 -2.03
N PRO A 122 -3.56 -3.96 -1.97
CA PRO A 122 -3.62 -5.32 -1.45
C PRO A 122 -3.06 -6.33 -2.45
N ALA A 123 -1.76 -6.24 -2.70
CA ALA A 123 -1.03 -7.15 -3.58
C ALA A 123 -0.72 -8.48 -2.89
N ALA A 124 -0.61 -9.56 -3.65
CA ALA A 124 -0.39 -10.89 -3.12
C ALA A 124 0.96 -11.05 -2.38
N ASP A 125 1.98 -10.30 -2.76
CA ASP A 125 3.28 -10.25 -2.10
C ASP A 125 3.23 -9.59 -0.71
N ARG A 126 2.19 -8.81 -0.41
CA ARG A 126 1.91 -8.22 0.91
C ARG A 126 1.11 -9.12 1.84
N LEU A 127 0.81 -10.35 1.42
CA LEU A 127 0.34 -11.42 2.30
C LEU A 127 1.47 -12.02 3.18
N ASP A 128 2.71 -11.57 2.95
CA ASP A 128 3.75 -11.56 3.95
C ASP A 128 3.92 -10.12 4.46
N PRO A 129 3.74 -9.83 5.75
CA PRO A 129 3.73 -8.45 6.24
C PRO A 129 5.11 -7.81 6.31
N GLN A 130 6.19 -8.53 6.03
CA GLN A 130 7.58 -8.05 6.13
C GLN A 130 7.81 -6.74 5.38
N GLU A 131 7.29 -6.61 4.15
CA GLU A 131 7.46 -5.39 3.35
C GLU A 131 6.84 -4.17 4.04
N LEU A 132 5.62 -4.34 4.59
CA LEU A 132 4.93 -3.26 5.30
C LEU A 132 5.60 -2.93 6.63
N LEU A 133 5.99 -3.95 7.39
CA LEU A 133 6.60 -3.76 8.71
C LEU A 133 8.01 -3.16 8.62
N ASN A 134 8.77 -3.42 7.57
CA ASN A 134 10.05 -2.74 7.32
C ASN A 134 9.91 -1.21 7.27
N ASN A 135 8.75 -0.69 6.83
CA ASN A 135 8.47 0.73 6.79
C ASN A 135 8.38 1.40 8.18
N MET A 136 8.56 0.64 9.25
CA MET A 136 8.56 1.13 10.63
C MET A 136 9.92 0.90 11.32
N ARG A 137 10.95 0.41 10.61
CA ARG A 137 12.29 0.16 11.16
C ARG A 137 13.01 1.47 11.46
N LEU A 138 13.75 1.48 12.57
CA LEU A 138 14.51 2.63 13.02
C LEU A 138 15.59 3.04 12.00
N ASP A 139 16.31 2.09 11.42
CA ASP A 139 17.36 2.35 10.43
C ASP A 139 16.82 2.84 9.06
N TRP A 140 15.50 2.82 8.89
CA TRP A 140 14.82 3.38 7.72
C TRP A 140 14.17 4.75 8.01
N ALA A 141 14.33 5.26 9.22
CA ALA A 141 13.78 6.57 9.62
C ALA A 141 14.70 7.72 9.21
N GLY A 142 14.12 8.90 9.00
CA GLY A 142 14.84 10.11 8.62
C GLY A 142 15.06 10.26 7.13
N ALA A 143 15.98 11.16 6.76
CA ALA A 143 16.23 11.60 5.39
C ALA A 143 17.22 10.71 4.64
N ASN A 144 17.03 9.39 4.64
CA ASN A 144 17.92 8.42 4.00
C ASN A 144 17.37 7.82 2.70
N GLY A 145 16.24 8.32 2.21
CA GLY A 145 15.58 7.81 1.00
C GLY A 145 14.85 6.48 1.17
N GLN A 146 14.77 5.96 2.40
CA GLN A 146 14.05 4.75 2.74
C GLN A 146 12.56 5.02 3.00
N SER A 147 11.80 4.00 3.34
CA SER A 147 10.34 4.06 3.40
C SER A 147 9.75 4.05 4.82
N ASN A 148 10.50 4.40 5.86
CA ASN A 148 9.90 4.65 7.17
C ASN A 148 9.20 6.02 7.17
N TYR A 149 8.05 6.05 6.55
CA TYR A 149 7.28 7.27 6.35
C TYR A 149 6.70 7.86 7.64
N SER A 150 6.68 7.09 8.72
CA SER A 150 6.25 7.54 10.05
C SER A 150 7.40 8.16 10.85
N ASN A 151 8.64 8.02 10.43
CA ASN A 151 9.80 8.33 11.26
C ASN A 151 9.65 7.72 12.68
N TYR A 152 9.09 6.51 12.73
CA TYR A 152 9.00 5.74 13.97
C TYR A 152 10.37 5.19 14.33
N ALA A 153 10.78 5.37 15.57
CA ALA A 153 12.09 4.96 16.05
C ALA A 153 11.95 4.23 17.38
N ASP A 154 11.97 2.93 17.32
CA ASP A 154 11.89 2.05 18.48
C ASP A 154 12.87 0.89 18.33
N CYS A 155 13.78 0.76 19.30
CA CYS A 155 14.83 -0.26 19.30
C CYS A 155 14.24 -1.67 19.44
N GLU A 156 13.28 -1.86 20.33
CA GLU A 156 12.68 -3.16 20.61
C GLU A 156 11.91 -3.67 19.37
N TYR A 157 11.11 -2.80 18.75
CA TYR A 157 10.43 -3.16 17.51
C TYR A 157 11.41 -3.57 16.41
N THR A 158 12.47 -2.80 16.22
CA THR A 158 13.46 -3.07 15.16
C THR A 158 14.20 -4.38 15.42
N GLU A 159 14.56 -4.67 16.68
CA GLU A 159 15.18 -5.93 17.09
C GLU A 159 14.25 -7.11 16.79
N LEU A 160 12.98 -7.07 17.25
CA LEU A 160 11.97 -8.11 17.00
C LEU A 160 11.77 -8.37 15.50
N LEU A 161 11.70 -7.30 14.71
CA LEU A 161 11.51 -7.42 13.26
C LEU A 161 12.74 -8.01 12.55
N LEU A 162 13.94 -7.76 13.02
CA LEU A 162 15.16 -8.35 12.47
C LEU A 162 15.34 -9.80 12.92
N GLU A 163 15.07 -10.12 14.19
CA GLU A 163 15.20 -11.48 14.72
C GLU A 163 14.32 -12.48 13.97
N GLN A 164 13.08 -12.12 13.58
CA GLN A 164 12.22 -13.04 12.84
C GLN A 164 12.78 -13.42 11.46
N THR A 165 13.67 -12.61 10.86
CA THR A 165 14.32 -12.98 9.59
C THR A 165 15.30 -14.15 9.73
N THR A 166 15.79 -14.38 10.94
CA THR A 166 16.73 -15.44 11.28
C THR A 166 16.05 -16.70 11.84
N ALA A 167 14.73 -16.72 11.91
CA ALA A 167 13.95 -17.86 12.39
C ALA A 167 14.28 -19.14 11.60
N GLU A 168 14.32 -20.26 12.28
CA GLU A 168 14.63 -21.57 11.68
C GLU A 168 13.37 -22.24 11.10
N THR A 169 12.20 -21.82 11.55
CA THR A 169 10.91 -22.38 11.11
C THR A 169 9.90 -21.29 10.75
N PRO A 170 8.91 -21.57 9.86
CA PRO A 170 7.84 -20.65 9.57
C PRO A 170 6.99 -20.27 10.79
N GLU A 171 6.84 -21.16 11.78
CA GLU A 171 6.09 -20.91 13.01
C GLU A 171 6.86 -19.94 13.92
N GLU A 172 8.16 -20.12 14.10
CA GLU A 172 9.01 -19.17 14.86
C GLU A 172 8.97 -17.78 14.20
N ARG A 173 9.07 -17.73 12.88
CA ARG A 173 8.96 -16.48 12.12
C ARG A 173 7.61 -15.80 12.34
N GLN A 174 6.51 -16.55 12.26
CA GLN A 174 5.16 -15.99 12.50
C GLN A 174 5.04 -15.43 13.91
N ASN A 175 5.55 -16.10 14.93
CA ASN A 175 5.54 -15.62 16.31
C ASN A 175 6.33 -14.31 16.46
N GLY A 176 7.53 -14.22 15.88
CA GLY A 176 8.32 -12.98 15.88
C GLY A 176 7.61 -11.81 15.18
N MET A 177 6.91 -12.10 14.07
CA MET A 177 6.05 -11.10 13.41
C MET A 177 4.91 -10.63 14.30
N HIS A 178 4.25 -11.56 15.01
CA HIS A 178 3.18 -11.22 15.94
C HIS A 178 3.67 -10.32 17.07
N GLU A 179 4.86 -10.59 17.64
CA GLU A 179 5.48 -9.78 18.68
C GLU A 179 5.82 -8.37 18.16
N ALA A 180 6.39 -8.25 16.96
CA ALA A 180 6.66 -6.95 16.34
C ALA A 180 5.37 -6.14 16.10
N ILE A 181 4.31 -6.76 15.58
CA ILE A 181 3.01 -6.10 15.38
C ILE A 181 2.36 -5.72 16.72
N ALA A 182 2.48 -6.56 17.74
CA ALA A 182 1.99 -6.25 19.08
C ALA A 182 2.70 -5.00 19.66
N ARG A 183 4.02 -4.88 19.47
CA ARG A 183 4.80 -3.71 19.88
C ARG A 183 4.34 -2.43 19.19
N LEU A 184 4.05 -2.48 17.86
CA LEU A 184 3.46 -1.33 17.15
C LEU A 184 2.11 -0.91 17.73
N SER A 185 1.26 -1.90 18.09
CA SER A 185 -0.06 -1.63 18.65
C SER A 185 0.00 -1.01 20.06
N GLU A 186 0.95 -1.47 20.88
CA GLU A 186 1.18 -0.93 22.22
C GLU A 186 1.60 0.54 22.17
N ASP A 187 2.46 0.90 21.20
CA ASP A 187 2.97 2.27 21.07
C ASP A 187 2.08 3.16 20.19
N CYS A 188 1.05 2.58 19.58
CA CYS A 188 0.19 3.25 18.60
C CYS A 188 1.01 4.01 17.55
N ALA A 189 2.04 3.33 17.01
CA ALA A 189 2.97 3.93 16.06
C ALA A 189 2.30 4.31 14.73
N ILE A 190 1.17 3.65 14.43
CA ILE A 190 0.33 3.88 13.27
C ILE A 190 -1.13 3.73 13.68
N GLY A 191 -2.06 4.47 13.07
CA GLY A 191 -3.50 4.29 13.29
C GLY A 191 -4.13 3.46 12.17
N ASN A 192 -4.87 2.40 12.50
CA ASN A 192 -5.69 1.67 11.52
C ASN A 192 -7.14 2.14 11.58
N LEU A 193 -7.76 2.33 10.42
CA LEU A 193 -9.14 2.83 10.31
C LEU A 193 -10.12 1.78 9.82
N ALA A 194 -9.83 1.23 8.64
CA ALA A 194 -10.66 0.25 7.95
C ALA A 194 -9.78 -0.59 7.01
N PRO A 195 -10.16 -1.83 6.67
CA PRO A 195 -9.48 -2.56 5.60
C PRO A 195 -9.66 -1.83 4.27
N VAL A 196 -8.65 -1.88 3.42
CA VAL A 196 -8.81 -1.51 2.02
C VAL A 196 -9.80 -2.49 1.38
N ALA A 197 -10.75 -1.99 0.61
CA ALA A 197 -11.72 -2.82 -0.08
C ALA A 197 -11.40 -2.90 -1.57
N ASN A 198 -11.29 -4.11 -2.11
CA ASN A 198 -11.38 -4.33 -3.54
C ASN A 198 -12.86 -4.31 -3.93
N ILE A 199 -13.22 -3.43 -4.83
CA ILE A 199 -14.60 -3.25 -5.28
C ILE A 199 -14.62 -3.42 -6.79
N GLY A 200 -15.26 -4.48 -7.26
CA GLY A 200 -15.43 -4.72 -8.68
C GLY A 200 -16.88 -5.03 -9.02
N ALA A 201 -17.23 -4.96 -10.29
CA ALA A 201 -18.59 -5.27 -10.74
C ALA A 201 -18.58 -6.19 -11.97
N TYR A 202 -19.65 -6.95 -12.16
CA TYR A 202 -19.80 -7.87 -13.28
C TYR A 202 -21.26 -8.03 -13.71
N ARG A 203 -21.45 -8.52 -14.92
CA ARG A 203 -22.75 -8.86 -15.51
C ARG A 203 -23.17 -10.26 -15.10
N THR A 204 -24.21 -10.39 -14.29
CA THR A 204 -24.73 -11.66 -13.78
C THR A 204 -25.45 -12.50 -14.83
N ASP A 205 -25.86 -11.90 -15.95
CA ASP A 205 -26.47 -12.57 -17.09
C ASP A 205 -25.45 -13.02 -18.14
N MET A 206 -24.21 -12.53 -18.08
CA MET A 206 -23.16 -12.80 -19.07
C MET A 206 -22.00 -13.62 -18.52
N VAL A 207 -21.76 -13.60 -17.22
CA VAL A 207 -20.61 -14.25 -16.59
C VAL A 207 -21.04 -15.06 -15.36
N GLU A 208 -20.56 -16.29 -15.30
CA GLU A 208 -20.48 -17.08 -14.09
C GLU A 208 -19.11 -16.82 -13.44
N MET A 209 -19.11 -16.04 -12.35
CA MET A 209 -17.86 -15.65 -11.68
C MET A 209 -17.25 -16.81 -10.93
N GLY A 210 -15.94 -17.04 -11.14
CA GLY A 210 -15.11 -17.97 -10.41
C GLY A 210 -13.97 -17.25 -9.70
N GLY A 211 -13.40 -17.87 -8.67
CA GLY A 211 -12.15 -17.38 -8.07
C GLY A 211 -12.20 -16.00 -7.39
N ILE A 212 -13.36 -15.53 -6.94
CA ILE A 212 -13.49 -14.25 -6.23
C ILE A 212 -12.79 -14.31 -4.87
N GLY A 213 -13.05 -15.37 -4.09
CA GLY A 213 -12.41 -15.62 -2.78
C GLY A 213 -12.31 -14.41 -1.84
N ASN A 214 -11.35 -14.45 -0.93
CA ASN A 214 -11.10 -13.39 0.05
C ASN A 214 -10.54 -12.09 -0.59
N GLY A 215 -9.89 -12.21 -1.76
CA GLY A 215 -9.31 -11.07 -2.48
C GLY A 215 -10.32 -10.24 -3.27
N GLY A 216 -11.52 -10.76 -3.52
CA GLY A 216 -12.53 -10.09 -4.34
C GLY A 216 -12.13 -10.01 -5.82
N ILE A 217 -12.81 -9.10 -6.55
CA ILE A 217 -12.47 -8.78 -7.95
C ILE A 217 -11.31 -7.77 -7.94
N ALA A 218 -10.10 -8.27 -7.70
CA ALA A 218 -8.89 -7.48 -7.54
C ALA A 218 -8.08 -7.40 -8.84
N ARG A 219 -7.32 -6.33 -9.03
CA ARG A 219 -6.36 -6.22 -10.13
C ARG A 219 -5.06 -6.98 -9.86
N SER A 220 -4.59 -6.96 -8.60
CA SER A 220 -3.30 -7.53 -8.21
C SER A 220 -3.32 -9.05 -7.96
N ASN A 221 -4.48 -9.64 -7.81
CA ASN A 221 -4.67 -11.10 -7.76
C ASN A 221 -5.91 -11.47 -8.59
N ALA A 222 -5.72 -11.50 -9.89
CA ALA A 222 -6.79 -11.56 -10.87
C ALA A 222 -7.14 -12.99 -11.33
N GLU A 223 -7.00 -13.99 -10.44
CA GLU A 223 -7.36 -15.39 -10.74
C GLU A 223 -8.83 -15.56 -11.11
N TRP A 224 -9.71 -14.70 -10.57
CA TRP A 224 -11.10 -14.63 -10.94
C TRP A 224 -11.30 -14.50 -12.47
N ALA A 225 -10.40 -13.83 -13.19
CA ALA A 225 -10.58 -13.62 -14.62
C ALA A 225 -10.50 -14.93 -15.42
N PHE A 226 -9.44 -15.75 -15.20
CA PHE A 226 -9.34 -17.03 -15.93
C PHE A 226 -10.14 -18.19 -15.30
N LYS A 227 -10.61 -18.03 -14.06
CA LYS A 227 -11.53 -18.98 -13.39
C LYS A 227 -13.01 -18.69 -13.67
N SER A 228 -13.35 -17.49 -14.17
CA SER A 228 -14.72 -17.14 -14.57
C SER A 228 -15.04 -17.68 -15.97
N GLN A 229 -16.33 -17.88 -16.24
CA GLN A 229 -16.80 -18.37 -17.53
C GLN A 229 -17.93 -17.50 -18.07
N THR A 230 -17.94 -17.25 -19.37
CA THR A 230 -19.09 -16.61 -20.02
C THR A 230 -20.28 -17.57 -20.11
N THR A 231 -21.49 -17.05 -20.01
CA THR A 231 -22.72 -17.83 -20.09
C THR A 231 -23.07 -18.21 -21.54
N ASN A 232 -22.29 -17.72 -22.49
CA ASN A 232 -22.41 -18.00 -23.92
C ASN A 232 -21.01 -18.34 -24.49
N ASP A 233 -20.87 -18.42 -25.80
CA ASP A 233 -19.60 -18.72 -26.46
C ASP A 233 -18.79 -17.46 -26.84
N ASP A 234 -19.07 -16.30 -26.21
CA ASP A 234 -18.32 -15.06 -26.45
C ASP A 234 -17.04 -15.04 -25.59
N ASP A 235 -16.03 -14.27 -26.02
CA ASP A 235 -14.82 -14.02 -25.24
C ASP A 235 -15.16 -13.25 -23.95
N LEU A 236 -14.42 -13.52 -22.86
CA LEU A 236 -14.60 -12.79 -21.62
C LEU A 236 -13.98 -11.39 -21.75
N VAL A 237 -14.80 -10.34 -21.72
CA VAL A 237 -14.33 -8.93 -21.82
C VAL A 237 -14.19 -8.30 -20.45
N VAL A 238 -12.96 -7.91 -20.10
CA VAL A 238 -12.58 -7.28 -18.82
C VAL A 238 -12.13 -5.85 -19.08
N ALA A 239 -12.70 -4.90 -18.32
CA ALA A 239 -12.29 -3.49 -18.40
C ALA A 239 -10.93 -3.26 -17.74
N ILE A 240 -10.05 -2.49 -18.38
CA ILE A 240 -8.76 -2.06 -17.84
C ILE A 240 -8.52 -0.57 -18.08
N ASN A 241 -7.51 0.00 -17.41
CA ASN A 241 -7.02 1.34 -17.71
C ASN A 241 -6.06 1.30 -18.92
N PRO A 242 -6.06 2.28 -19.85
CA PRO A 242 -5.17 2.31 -21.00
C PRO A 242 -3.68 2.18 -20.67
N ILE A 243 -3.23 2.67 -19.52
CA ILE A 243 -1.83 2.57 -19.07
C ILE A 243 -1.37 1.10 -18.96
N ALA A 244 -2.29 0.18 -18.68
CA ALA A 244 -2.00 -1.24 -18.61
C ALA A 244 -1.53 -1.85 -19.94
N THR A 245 -1.73 -1.17 -21.06
CA THR A 245 -1.35 -1.64 -22.40
C THR A 245 -0.08 -1.00 -22.95
N GLU A 246 0.60 -0.14 -22.19
CA GLU A 246 1.75 0.65 -22.69
C GLU A 246 3.01 -0.16 -22.91
N THR A 247 3.19 -1.27 -22.17
CA THR A 247 4.37 -2.13 -22.31
C THR A 247 3.98 -3.60 -22.39
N SER A 248 4.82 -4.37 -23.11
CA SER A 248 4.79 -5.83 -23.15
C SER A 248 5.81 -6.48 -22.19
N ASN A 249 6.55 -5.66 -21.46
CA ASN A 249 7.65 -6.13 -20.62
C ASN A 249 7.26 -6.09 -19.13
N TRP A 250 7.19 -7.28 -18.53
CA TRP A 250 6.87 -7.48 -17.13
C TRP A 250 7.77 -6.70 -16.15
N LEU A 251 9.09 -6.62 -16.45
CA LEU A 251 10.06 -5.94 -15.57
C LEU A 251 9.86 -4.43 -15.45
N THR A 252 9.14 -3.81 -16.38
CA THR A 252 8.90 -2.35 -16.37
C THR A 252 7.69 -1.95 -15.55
N HIS A 253 6.88 -2.92 -15.11
CA HIS A 253 5.78 -2.69 -14.20
C HIS A 253 6.10 -3.16 -12.79
N SER A 254 5.65 -2.41 -11.79
CA SER A 254 5.62 -2.91 -10.42
C SER A 254 4.61 -4.05 -10.31
N ALA A 255 5.02 -5.15 -9.70
CA ALA A 255 4.12 -6.28 -9.40
C ALA A 255 2.91 -5.87 -8.54
N SER A 256 3.01 -4.76 -7.80
CA SER A 256 1.94 -4.19 -6.98
C SER A 256 1.11 -3.12 -7.72
N MET A 257 1.39 -2.78 -8.97
CA MET A 257 0.61 -1.80 -9.72
C MET A 257 -0.66 -2.43 -10.31
N PRO A 258 -1.82 -1.81 -10.10
CA PRO A 258 -3.09 -2.29 -10.68
C PRO A 258 -3.06 -2.39 -12.21
N GLU A 259 -2.24 -1.59 -12.84
CA GLU A 259 -2.05 -1.54 -14.29
C GLU A 259 -1.44 -2.83 -14.85
N ALA A 260 -0.72 -3.59 -14.04
CA ALA A 260 -0.09 -4.84 -14.44
C ALA A 260 -1.02 -6.07 -14.40
N MET A 261 -2.32 -5.90 -14.21
CA MET A 261 -3.28 -7.00 -13.98
C MET A 261 -3.12 -8.19 -14.93
N TRP A 262 -3.15 -7.95 -16.25
CA TRP A 262 -3.03 -9.03 -17.22
C TRP A 262 -1.62 -9.64 -17.25
N GLN A 263 -0.59 -8.88 -16.89
CA GLN A 263 0.79 -9.36 -16.83
C GLN A 263 1.01 -10.36 -15.69
N HIS A 264 0.26 -10.24 -14.59
CA HIS A 264 0.22 -11.26 -13.54
C HIS A 264 -0.40 -12.58 -13.97
N MET A 265 -1.22 -12.56 -15.04
CA MET A 265 -1.85 -13.77 -15.57
C MET A 265 -0.99 -14.45 -16.63
N ILE A 266 -0.14 -13.70 -17.34
CA ILE A 266 0.73 -14.29 -18.34
C ILE A 266 2.09 -14.73 -17.80
N ASN A 267 2.49 -14.26 -16.60
CA ASN A 267 3.76 -14.64 -15.99
C ASN A 267 3.53 -15.21 -14.60
N SER A 268 3.68 -16.50 -14.46
CA SER A 268 3.56 -17.18 -13.17
C SER A 268 4.87 -17.17 -12.39
N PRO A 269 4.84 -16.81 -11.09
CA PRO A 269 5.94 -17.10 -10.18
C PRO A 269 6.01 -18.62 -9.88
N ILE A 270 6.99 -19.05 -9.12
CA ILE A 270 7.12 -20.46 -8.69
C ILE A 270 5.93 -20.88 -7.85
N HIS A 271 5.55 -20.05 -6.89
CA HIS A 271 4.36 -20.22 -6.04
C HIS A 271 3.79 -18.84 -5.67
N LYS A 272 2.55 -18.78 -5.23
CA LYS A 272 1.93 -17.57 -4.68
C LYS A 272 0.74 -17.91 -3.79
N TYR A 273 0.19 -16.91 -3.13
CA TYR A 273 -1.12 -17.03 -2.48
C TYR A 273 -2.24 -16.98 -3.53
N ASN A 274 -3.19 -17.91 -3.44
CA ASN A 274 -4.41 -17.93 -4.26
C ASN A 274 -5.45 -16.92 -3.75
N GLU A 275 -6.63 -16.90 -4.38
CA GLU A 275 -7.74 -16.02 -4.01
C GLU A 275 -8.26 -16.21 -2.58
N ASN A 276 -7.99 -17.34 -1.94
CA ASN A 276 -8.37 -17.66 -0.56
C ASN A 276 -7.23 -17.40 0.45
N PHE A 277 -6.12 -16.80 -0.01
CA PHE A 277 -4.90 -16.57 0.77
C PHE A 277 -4.22 -17.88 1.23
N GLU A 278 -4.37 -18.95 0.45
CA GLU A 278 -3.66 -20.21 0.63
C GLU A 278 -2.46 -20.29 -0.31
N LEU A 279 -1.33 -20.76 0.20
CA LEU A 279 -0.11 -20.91 -0.61
C LEU A 279 -0.32 -21.99 -1.66
N THR A 280 -0.13 -21.64 -2.93
CA THR A 280 -0.32 -22.51 -4.09
C THR A 280 0.96 -22.58 -4.91
N GLU A 281 1.44 -23.79 -5.17
CA GLU A 281 2.54 -24.07 -6.08
C GLU A 281 2.08 -23.92 -7.53
N LEU A 282 2.80 -23.15 -8.34
CA LEU A 282 2.42 -22.85 -9.72
C LEU A 282 3.32 -23.53 -10.74
N LEU A 283 4.61 -23.29 -10.69
CA LEU A 283 5.60 -23.84 -11.62
C LEU A 283 6.53 -24.87 -10.97
N GLY A 284 6.48 -24.99 -9.66
CA GLY A 284 7.32 -25.89 -8.90
C GLY A 284 7.06 -25.80 -7.40
N SER A 285 7.64 -26.72 -6.64
CA SER A 285 7.62 -26.74 -5.19
C SER A 285 8.80 -25.95 -4.60
N VAL A 286 8.63 -25.47 -3.37
CA VAL A 286 9.63 -24.69 -2.64
C VAL A 286 9.90 -25.33 -1.30
N ASP A 287 11.15 -25.73 -1.06
CA ASP A 287 11.63 -26.27 0.21
C ASP A 287 12.56 -25.24 0.90
N VAL A 288 12.18 -24.79 2.08
CA VAL A 288 13.02 -23.97 2.95
C VAL A 288 13.87 -24.92 3.79
N VAL A 289 15.07 -25.23 3.29
CA VAL A 289 15.99 -26.16 3.94
C VAL A 289 16.47 -25.60 5.29
N ASN A 290 16.78 -24.31 5.33
CA ASN A 290 17.09 -23.54 6.53
C ASN A 290 17.02 -22.02 6.19
N SER A 291 17.33 -21.16 7.14
CA SER A 291 17.27 -19.69 6.97
C SER A 291 18.24 -19.12 5.90
N GLN A 292 19.21 -19.91 5.43
CA GLN A 292 20.20 -19.51 4.41
C GLN A 292 20.14 -20.35 3.13
N GLU A 293 19.22 -21.32 3.02
CA GLU A 293 19.14 -22.19 1.86
C GLU A 293 17.68 -22.51 1.51
N ILE A 294 17.29 -22.19 0.27
CA ILE A 294 15.98 -22.49 -0.30
C ILE A 294 16.19 -23.25 -1.61
N VAL A 295 15.46 -24.34 -1.78
CA VAL A 295 15.50 -25.18 -2.97
C VAL A 295 14.14 -25.12 -3.68
N VAL A 296 14.18 -24.91 -4.98
CA VAL A 296 13.02 -24.96 -5.88
C VAL A 296 13.14 -26.18 -6.77
N GLU A 297 12.08 -27.00 -6.82
CA GLU A 297 11.96 -28.10 -7.77
C GLU A 297 10.83 -27.83 -8.76
N LEU A 298 11.19 -27.58 -10.04
CA LEU A 298 10.24 -27.26 -11.11
C LEU A 298 9.46 -28.52 -11.52
N PHE A 299 8.18 -28.35 -11.78
CA PHE A 299 7.34 -29.42 -12.31
C PHE A 299 7.80 -29.84 -13.72
N ASP A 300 7.73 -31.15 -14.00
CA ASP A 300 8.17 -31.72 -15.26
C ASP A 300 7.36 -31.19 -16.47
N ASP A 301 6.07 -30.90 -16.26
CA ASP A 301 5.11 -30.44 -17.23
C ASP A 301 4.98 -28.91 -17.31
N ALA A 302 5.75 -28.16 -16.51
CA ALA A 302 5.79 -26.70 -16.61
C ALA A 302 6.43 -26.25 -17.94
N THR A 303 5.65 -25.56 -18.78
CA THR A 303 6.10 -25.03 -20.07
C THR A 303 5.80 -23.55 -20.22
N PHE A 304 6.52 -22.89 -21.09
CA PHE A 304 6.15 -21.59 -21.65
C PHE A 304 5.09 -21.74 -22.73
N THR A 305 4.42 -20.65 -23.08
CA THR A 305 3.34 -20.62 -24.08
C THR A 305 3.78 -21.09 -25.47
N ASN A 306 5.06 -21.00 -25.82
CA ASN A 306 5.61 -21.55 -27.05
C ASN A 306 5.93 -23.06 -27.01
N GLY A 307 5.69 -23.70 -25.86
CA GLY A 307 5.95 -25.12 -25.62
C GLY A 307 7.35 -25.45 -25.13
N ASP A 308 8.24 -24.48 -24.97
CA ASP A 308 9.55 -24.70 -24.36
C ASP A 308 9.38 -25.04 -22.86
N PRO A 309 10.19 -25.98 -22.30
CA PRO A 309 10.10 -26.30 -20.88
C PRO A 309 10.58 -25.11 -20.03
N VAL A 310 9.93 -24.88 -18.90
CA VAL A 310 10.48 -23.99 -17.87
C VAL A 310 11.66 -24.69 -17.21
N THR A 311 12.82 -24.02 -17.21
CA THR A 311 14.08 -24.59 -16.72
C THR A 311 14.66 -23.80 -15.56
N SER A 312 15.57 -24.43 -14.82
CA SER A 312 16.35 -23.81 -13.75
C SER A 312 17.15 -22.58 -14.23
N GLU A 313 17.59 -22.58 -15.50
CA GLU A 313 18.28 -21.44 -16.11
C GLU A 313 17.37 -20.23 -16.34
N ASP A 314 16.08 -20.44 -16.62
CA ASP A 314 15.10 -19.35 -16.72
C ASP A 314 14.82 -18.73 -15.35
N VAL A 315 14.71 -19.56 -14.32
CA VAL A 315 14.57 -19.10 -12.92
C VAL A 315 15.80 -18.31 -12.50
N LYS A 316 16.99 -18.86 -12.71
CA LYS A 316 18.26 -18.17 -12.40
C LYS A 316 18.35 -16.83 -13.13
N PHE A 317 18.10 -16.82 -14.43
CA PHE A 317 18.08 -15.59 -15.25
C PHE A 317 17.12 -14.55 -14.64
N THR A 318 15.90 -14.96 -14.31
CA THR A 318 14.88 -14.07 -13.75
C THR A 318 15.40 -13.38 -12.49
N PHE A 319 15.88 -14.13 -11.50
CA PHE A 319 16.31 -13.54 -10.23
C PHE A 319 17.64 -12.79 -10.30
N GLU A 320 18.56 -13.16 -11.21
CA GLU A 320 19.75 -12.36 -11.48
C GLU A 320 19.40 -10.98 -12.12
N GLN A 321 18.38 -10.93 -12.99
CA GLN A 321 17.92 -9.66 -13.55
C GLN A 321 17.21 -8.79 -12.50
N ILE A 322 16.39 -9.39 -11.64
CA ILE A 322 15.72 -8.68 -10.54
C ILE A 322 16.75 -8.10 -9.56
N GLN A 323 17.77 -8.89 -9.18
CA GLN A 323 18.87 -8.42 -8.34
C GLN A 323 19.57 -7.20 -8.95
N ARG A 324 19.96 -7.31 -10.22
CA ARG A 324 20.60 -6.22 -10.97
C ARG A 324 19.72 -4.97 -11.02
N GLY A 325 18.42 -5.16 -11.27
CA GLY A 325 17.46 -4.06 -11.31
C GLY A 325 17.22 -3.41 -9.95
N GLY A 326 17.19 -4.19 -8.89
CA GLY A 326 17.09 -3.71 -7.51
C GLY A 326 18.30 -2.87 -7.09
N GLU A 327 19.51 -3.36 -7.34
CA GLU A 327 20.76 -2.63 -7.08
C GLU A 327 20.86 -1.32 -7.86
N ALA A 328 20.31 -1.28 -9.07
CA ALA A 328 20.31 -0.09 -9.92
C ALA A 328 19.10 0.84 -9.68
N GLY A 329 18.11 0.43 -8.86
CA GLY A 329 16.84 1.13 -8.71
C GLY A 329 16.02 1.20 -10.02
N ALA A 330 16.21 0.22 -10.93
CA ALA A 330 15.67 0.27 -12.29
C ALA A 330 14.28 -0.38 -12.41
N TYR A 331 13.97 -1.37 -11.55
CA TYR A 331 12.69 -2.08 -11.62
C TYR A 331 11.84 -1.77 -10.39
N PRO A 332 10.63 -1.25 -10.58
CA PRO A 332 9.76 -0.90 -9.45
C PRO A 332 9.50 -2.11 -8.54
N GLY A 333 9.80 -1.96 -7.27
CA GLY A 333 9.60 -2.99 -6.25
C GLY A 333 10.63 -4.12 -6.23
N ALA A 334 11.68 -4.07 -7.06
CA ALA A 334 12.84 -4.94 -6.90
C ALA A 334 13.72 -4.39 -5.76
N ALA A 335 14.07 -5.26 -4.82
CA ALA A 335 15.00 -4.96 -3.74
C ALA A 335 16.21 -5.90 -3.83
N PRO A 336 17.42 -5.47 -3.45
CA PRO A 336 18.57 -6.34 -3.34
C PRO A 336 18.32 -7.49 -2.35
N VAL A 337 18.75 -8.69 -2.72
CA VAL A 337 18.67 -9.89 -1.90
C VAL A 337 20.10 -10.33 -1.57
N PRO A 338 20.42 -10.75 -0.33
CA PRO A 338 21.78 -11.12 0.07
C PRO A 338 22.19 -12.50 -0.47
N TYR A 339 22.15 -12.71 -1.79
CA TYR A 339 22.57 -13.96 -2.42
C TYR A 339 24.05 -14.25 -2.18
N ASP A 340 24.37 -15.49 -1.77
CA ASP A 340 25.71 -16.09 -1.92
C ASP A 340 25.81 -16.71 -3.31
N ALA A 341 24.81 -17.54 -3.70
CA ALA A 341 24.74 -18.12 -5.03
C ALA A 341 23.30 -18.46 -5.47
N ILE A 342 23.09 -18.50 -6.79
CA ILE A 342 21.94 -19.12 -7.45
C ILE A 342 22.50 -20.24 -8.33
N GLU A 343 22.35 -21.49 -7.86
CA GLU A 343 22.88 -22.67 -8.56
C GLU A 343 21.79 -23.42 -9.29
N THR A 344 22.15 -24.02 -10.42
CA THR A 344 21.27 -24.86 -11.26
C THR A 344 21.87 -26.27 -11.37
N PRO A 345 21.76 -27.13 -10.33
CA PRO A 345 22.38 -28.47 -10.33
C PRO A 345 21.94 -29.36 -11.50
N ASP A 346 20.70 -29.16 -11.96
CA ASP A 346 20.10 -29.80 -13.14
C ASP A 346 19.01 -28.91 -13.75
N GLU A 347 18.34 -29.37 -14.81
CA GLU A 347 17.36 -28.59 -15.56
C GLU A 347 16.11 -28.20 -14.74
N LYS A 348 15.82 -28.88 -13.62
CA LYS A 348 14.61 -28.69 -12.84
C LYS A 348 14.86 -28.21 -11.41
N THR A 349 16.09 -28.21 -10.95
CA THR A 349 16.43 -27.81 -9.56
C THR A 349 17.17 -26.48 -9.55
N VAL A 350 16.67 -25.54 -8.72
CA VAL A 350 17.34 -24.27 -8.41
C VAL A 350 17.62 -24.22 -6.93
N ARG A 351 18.87 -23.92 -6.57
CA ARG A 351 19.28 -23.73 -5.19
C ARG A 351 19.66 -22.26 -4.97
N PHE A 352 18.98 -21.61 -4.07
CA PHE A 352 19.31 -20.25 -3.58
C PHE A 352 20.05 -20.38 -2.26
N THR A 353 21.23 -19.79 -2.17
CA THR A 353 21.97 -19.64 -0.91
C THR A 353 22.21 -18.17 -0.61
N PHE A 354 22.21 -17.82 0.69
CA PHE A 354 22.29 -16.45 1.15
C PHE A 354 23.51 -16.24 2.05
N THR A 355 24.14 -15.06 1.97
CA THR A 355 25.30 -14.68 2.81
C THR A 355 24.93 -14.49 4.27
N GLU A 356 23.65 -14.27 4.54
CA GLU A 356 23.05 -14.13 5.87
C GLU A 356 21.66 -14.78 5.88
N PRO A 357 21.06 -15.08 7.05
CA PRO A 357 19.70 -15.63 7.12
C PRO A 357 18.69 -14.73 6.39
N TYR A 358 17.94 -15.30 5.44
CA TYR A 358 16.93 -14.57 4.67
C TYR A 358 15.71 -15.43 4.31
N ILE A 359 15.07 -16.02 5.31
CA ILE A 359 13.86 -16.84 5.14
C ILE A 359 12.68 -16.09 4.46
N PRO A 360 12.53 -14.75 4.57
CA PRO A 360 11.46 -14.02 3.88
C PRO A 360 11.45 -14.22 2.37
N PHE A 361 12.60 -14.50 1.74
CA PHE A 361 12.72 -14.70 0.29
C PHE A 361 11.64 -15.60 -0.31
N ALA A 362 11.32 -16.71 0.36
CA ALA A 362 10.33 -17.68 -0.08
C ALA A 362 8.89 -17.08 -0.15
N ARG A 363 8.58 -16.11 0.69
CA ARG A 363 7.24 -15.53 0.83
C ARG A 363 7.10 -14.10 0.27
N THR A 364 8.20 -13.52 -0.17
CA THR A 364 8.25 -12.16 -0.75
C THR A 364 8.76 -12.22 -2.19
N THR A 365 10.06 -12.21 -2.38
CA THR A 365 10.71 -12.10 -3.70
C THR A 365 10.33 -13.25 -4.64
N LEU A 366 10.34 -14.50 -4.15
CA LEU A 366 10.04 -15.68 -4.97
C LEU A 366 8.57 -15.74 -5.45
N MET A 367 7.64 -15.12 -4.69
CA MET A 367 6.22 -15.07 -5.03
C MET A 367 5.84 -13.86 -5.91
N ARG A 368 6.69 -12.84 -5.92
CA ARG A 368 6.39 -11.57 -6.58
C ARG A 368 6.64 -11.61 -8.08
N TRP A 369 7.69 -12.33 -8.50
CA TRP A 369 8.21 -12.23 -9.86
C TRP A 369 7.88 -13.47 -10.69
N GLY A 370 7.15 -13.26 -11.78
CA GLY A 370 6.89 -14.31 -12.77
C GLY A 370 8.17 -14.70 -13.52
N ILE A 371 8.29 -15.98 -13.86
CA ILE A 371 9.48 -16.53 -14.50
C ILE A 371 9.56 -16.09 -15.96
N LEU A 372 10.69 -15.49 -16.32
CA LEU A 372 10.99 -14.96 -17.65
C LEU A 372 11.57 -16.04 -18.56
N HIS A 373 11.18 -16.03 -19.83
CA HIS A 373 11.75 -16.92 -20.85
C HIS A 373 13.10 -16.36 -21.33
N LYS A 374 14.22 -16.87 -20.81
CA LYS A 374 15.58 -16.41 -21.10
C LYS A 374 15.86 -16.31 -22.60
N ALA A 375 15.45 -17.31 -23.39
CA ALA A 375 15.69 -17.34 -24.83
C ALA A 375 15.03 -16.17 -25.58
N SER A 376 13.84 -15.71 -25.16
CA SER A 376 13.20 -14.52 -25.75
C SER A 376 14.00 -13.24 -25.51
N PHE A 377 14.64 -13.10 -24.34
CA PHE A 377 15.52 -11.97 -24.05
C PHE A 377 16.84 -12.05 -24.81
N GLU A 378 17.38 -13.26 -25.03
CA GLU A 378 18.55 -13.50 -25.89
C GLU A 378 18.25 -13.12 -27.33
N GLU A 379 17.11 -13.55 -27.87
CA GLU A 379 16.68 -13.24 -29.25
C GLU A 379 16.45 -11.73 -29.44
N ALA A 380 15.86 -11.07 -28.44
CA ALA A 380 15.69 -9.62 -28.44
C ALA A 380 17.00 -8.84 -28.24
N GLY A 381 18.12 -9.52 -27.95
CA GLY A 381 19.40 -8.88 -27.63
C GLY A 381 19.38 -8.07 -26.35
N ALA A 382 18.51 -8.43 -25.40
CA ALA A 382 18.17 -7.64 -24.22
C ALA A 382 18.71 -8.23 -22.89
N ILE A 383 19.69 -9.11 -22.94
CA ILE A 383 20.28 -9.73 -21.74
C ILE A 383 20.94 -8.69 -20.83
N GLU A 384 21.59 -7.67 -21.40
CA GLU A 384 22.28 -6.64 -20.62
C GLU A 384 21.36 -5.50 -20.19
N ASP A 385 20.22 -5.31 -20.87
CA ASP A 385 19.18 -4.33 -20.54
C ASP A 385 17.79 -4.94 -20.72
N PRO A 386 17.38 -5.87 -19.85
CA PRO A 386 16.09 -6.55 -19.99
C PRO A 386 14.91 -5.61 -19.82
N GLY A 387 15.04 -4.54 -19.04
CA GLY A 387 13.99 -3.53 -18.85
C GLY A 387 13.65 -2.78 -20.13
N GLY A 388 14.61 -2.63 -21.06
CA GLY A 388 14.41 -2.01 -22.38
C GLY A 388 13.78 -2.93 -23.43
N ALA A 389 13.62 -4.21 -23.15
CA ALA A 389 13.07 -5.17 -24.10
C ALA A 389 11.61 -4.85 -24.46
N GLN A 390 11.29 -5.00 -25.75
CA GLN A 390 9.91 -4.96 -26.26
C GLN A 390 9.66 -6.25 -27.01
N PHE A 391 8.55 -6.90 -26.71
CA PHE A 391 8.18 -8.16 -27.32
C PHE A 391 7.05 -7.97 -28.31
N GLU A 392 7.13 -8.69 -29.41
CA GLU A 392 6.04 -8.79 -30.38
C GLU A 392 5.11 -9.95 -30.02
N THR A 393 3.85 -9.85 -30.41
CA THR A 393 2.86 -10.91 -30.17
C THR A 393 3.02 -12.03 -31.21
N PRO A 394 2.83 -13.31 -30.82
CA PRO A 394 2.50 -13.77 -29.47
C PRO A 394 3.67 -13.62 -28.50
N ILE A 395 3.37 -13.22 -27.24
CA ILE A 395 4.39 -13.03 -26.20
C ILE A 395 4.63 -14.35 -25.48
N VAL A 396 5.88 -14.84 -25.52
CA VAL A 396 6.26 -16.05 -24.79
C VAL A 396 6.30 -15.78 -23.29
N SER A 397 5.53 -16.52 -22.52
CA SER A 397 5.33 -16.30 -21.09
C SER A 397 5.03 -17.61 -20.34
N SER A 398 5.15 -17.58 -19.00
CA SER A 398 5.08 -18.77 -18.13
C SER A 398 3.72 -18.99 -17.47
N GLY A 399 2.75 -18.11 -17.73
CA GLY A 399 1.45 -18.14 -17.07
C GLY A 399 0.37 -18.94 -17.81
N PRO A 400 -0.87 -18.96 -17.30
CA PRO A 400 -1.98 -19.71 -17.89
C PRO A 400 -2.60 -19.07 -19.14
N LEU A 401 -2.11 -17.89 -19.55
CA LEU A 401 -2.59 -17.14 -20.70
C LEU A 401 -1.43 -16.73 -21.62
N GLU A 402 -1.65 -16.83 -22.94
CA GLU A 402 -0.77 -16.30 -23.98
C GLU A 402 -1.33 -14.99 -24.55
N VAL A 403 -0.50 -13.95 -24.66
CA VAL A 403 -0.90 -12.72 -25.35
C VAL A 403 -0.75 -12.89 -26.85
N THR A 404 -1.85 -12.87 -27.57
CA THR A 404 -1.91 -13.01 -29.03
C THR A 404 -2.04 -11.66 -29.74
N GLU A 405 -2.56 -10.63 -29.07
CA GLU A 405 -2.66 -9.26 -29.59
C GLU A 405 -2.43 -8.24 -28.48
N LEU A 406 -1.62 -7.21 -28.77
CA LEU A 406 -1.42 -6.05 -27.90
C LEU A 406 -1.58 -4.76 -28.72
N GLN A 407 -2.70 -4.06 -28.52
CA GLN A 407 -2.95 -2.75 -29.11
C GLN A 407 -2.82 -1.68 -28.02
N ARG A 408 -1.70 -0.93 -28.02
CA ARG A 408 -1.41 0.09 -27.01
C ARG A 408 -2.52 1.13 -26.91
N GLY A 409 -2.92 1.44 -25.69
CA GLY A 409 -4.00 2.37 -25.38
C GLY A 409 -5.41 1.85 -25.71
N GLN A 410 -5.56 0.60 -26.15
CA GLN A 410 -6.82 0.03 -26.60
C GLN A 410 -7.15 -1.31 -25.94
N ARG A 411 -6.39 -2.37 -26.22
CA ARG A 411 -6.73 -3.71 -25.70
C ARG A 411 -5.56 -4.68 -25.69
N VAL A 412 -5.73 -5.73 -24.90
CA VAL A 412 -4.90 -6.95 -24.92
C VAL A 412 -5.82 -8.14 -25.15
N VAL A 413 -5.49 -9.02 -26.06
CA VAL A 413 -6.20 -10.28 -26.31
C VAL A 413 -5.31 -11.43 -25.87
N THR A 414 -5.89 -12.34 -25.08
CA THR A 414 -5.19 -13.52 -24.59
C THR A 414 -5.94 -14.80 -24.96
N GLU A 415 -5.19 -15.87 -25.14
CA GLU A 415 -5.69 -17.22 -25.36
C GLU A 415 -5.25 -18.13 -24.19
N PRO A 416 -5.99 -19.20 -23.88
CA PRO A 416 -5.57 -20.19 -22.90
C PRO A 416 -4.23 -20.85 -23.26
N HIS A 417 -3.40 -21.07 -22.24
CA HIS A 417 -2.16 -21.85 -22.32
C HIS A 417 -2.36 -23.22 -21.66
N ASP A 418 -2.57 -24.27 -22.46
CA ASP A 418 -2.84 -25.63 -21.99
C ASP A 418 -1.65 -26.30 -21.27
N GLY A 419 -0.45 -25.71 -21.37
CA GLY A 419 0.77 -26.25 -20.80
C GLY A 419 1.11 -25.72 -19.40
N HIS A 420 0.21 -24.95 -18.75
CA HIS A 420 0.43 -24.50 -17.38
C HIS A 420 0.06 -25.63 -16.38
N PRO A 421 0.98 -26.03 -15.46
CA PRO A 421 0.79 -27.26 -14.68
C PRO A 421 -0.32 -27.15 -13.62
N THR A 422 -0.68 -25.94 -13.18
CA THR A 422 -1.60 -25.75 -12.04
C THR A 422 -2.89 -25.04 -12.42
N TYR A 423 -2.83 -24.05 -13.33
CA TYR A 423 -3.99 -23.27 -13.74
C TYR A 423 -4.50 -23.66 -15.13
N GLU A 424 -5.81 -23.81 -15.25
CA GLU A 424 -6.52 -23.95 -16.51
C GLU A 424 -7.31 -22.66 -16.78
N ALA A 425 -7.01 -22.00 -17.90
CA ALA A 425 -7.90 -20.98 -18.47
C ALA A 425 -8.79 -21.65 -19.52
N SER A 426 -10.11 -21.44 -19.43
CA SER A 426 -11.08 -22.17 -20.26
C SER A 426 -11.49 -21.44 -21.54
N GLN A 427 -11.13 -20.14 -21.67
CA GLN A 427 -11.61 -19.29 -22.77
C GLN A 427 -10.64 -18.10 -22.98
N PRO A 428 -10.69 -17.48 -24.18
CA PRO A 428 -10.00 -16.21 -24.43
C PRO A 428 -10.47 -15.11 -23.50
N ILE A 429 -9.54 -14.22 -23.11
CA ILE A 429 -9.85 -13.02 -22.32
C ILE A 429 -9.40 -11.79 -23.09
N VAL A 430 -10.31 -10.85 -23.29
CA VAL A 430 -10.07 -9.55 -23.91
C VAL A 430 -10.06 -8.49 -22.82
N PHE A 431 -8.91 -7.87 -22.60
CA PHE A 431 -8.76 -6.72 -21.71
C PHE A 431 -8.97 -5.45 -22.54
N GLU A 432 -10.15 -4.83 -22.41
CA GLU A 432 -10.51 -3.63 -23.18
C GLU A 432 -10.25 -2.38 -22.36
N ALA A 433 -9.59 -1.37 -22.97
CA ALA A 433 -9.13 -0.18 -22.27
C ALA A 433 -10.17 0.92 -22.26
N TYR A 434 -10.55 1.40 -21.07
CA TYR A 434 -11.46 2.53 -20.84
C TYR A 434 -10.74 3.64 -20.09
N ARG A 435 -10.97 4.90 -20.48
CA ARG A 435 -10.22 6.06 -20.00
C ARG A 435 -10.52 6.46 -18.56
N ASN A 436 -11.70 6.11 -18.07
CA ASN A 436 -12.15 6.44 -16.74
C ASN A 436 -13.27 5.51 -16.31
N GLU A 437 -13.54 5.50 -15.01
CA GLU A 437 -14.53 4.64 -14.37
C GLU A 437 -15.94 4.81 -14.94
N GLU A 438 -16.38 6.05 -15.24
CA GLU A 438 -17.72 6.31 -15.80
C GLU A 438 -17.90 5.61 -17.16
N THR A 439 -16.85 5.58 -17.99
CA THR A 439 -16.90 4.85 -19.27
C THR A 439 -16.89 3.34 -19.08
N MET A 440 -16.20 2.83 -18.04
CA MET A 440 -16.26 1.40 -17.67
C MET A 440 -17.66 0.99 -17.25
N ILE A 441 -18.31 1.77 -16.38
CA ILE A 441 -19.67 1.51 -15.91
C ILE A 441 -20.68 1.59 -17.05
N THR A 442 -20.54 2.55 -17.96
CA THR A 442 -21.41 2.66 -19.15
C THR A 442 -21.24 1.44 -20.07
N ALA A 443 -20.02 0.96 -20.26
CA ALA A 443 -19.75 -0.24 -21.06
C ALA A 443 -20.31 -1.51 -20.38
N LEU A 444 -20.22 -1.60 -19.04
CA LEU A 444 -20.82 -2.67 -18.25
C LEU A 444 -22.35 -2.68 -18.41
N GLU A 445 -23.01 -1.52 -18.31
CA GLU A 445 -24.44 -1.35 -18.49
C GLU A 445 -24.88 -1.77 -19.92
N ALA A 446 -24.10 -1.39 -20.92
CA ALA A 446 -24.36 -1.74 -22.32
C ALA A 446 -24.03 -3.22 -22.64
N GLY A 447 -23.33 -3.93 -21.78
CA GLY A 447 -22.82 -5.29 -22.04
C GLY A 447 -21.63 -5.32 -23.02
N GLU A 448 -20.94 -4.20 -23.20
CA GLU A 448 -19.71 -4.09 -23.99
C GLU A 448 -18.47 -4.58 -23.22
N CYS A 449 -18.50 -4.52 -21.89
CA CYS A 449 -17.63 -5.29 -21.02
C CYS A 449 -18.45 -6.10 -20.02
N MET A 450 -17.86 -7.18 -19.51
CA MET A 450 -18.54 -8.13 -18.64
C MET A 450 -18.08 -7.99 -17.18
N ILE A 451 -16.85 -7.57 -16.96
CA ILE A 451 -16.27 -7.39 -15.62
C ILE A 451 -15.48 -6.06 -15.60
N THR A 452 -15.68 -5.28 -14.57
CA THR A 452 -14.86 -4.10 -14.27
C THR A 452 -14.27 -4.25 -12.88
N PRO A 453 -12.96 -4.50 -12.76
CA PRO A 453 -12.26 -4.49 -11.49
C PRO A 453 -12.02 -3.05 -11.06
N GLU A 454 -12.06 -2.80 -9.76
CA GLU A 454 -11.78 -1.50 -9.13
C GLU A 454 -12.69 -0.36 -9.60
N ILE A 455 -13.81 -0.28 -8.94
CA ILE A 455 -14.73 0.85 -9.03
C ILE A 455 -14.84 1.55 -7.68
N SER A 456 -15.25 2.83 -7.68
CA SER A 456 -15.50 3.56 -6.46
C SER A 456 -16.77 3.10 -5.74
N PRO A 457 -16.86 3.25 -4.41
CA PRO A 457 -18.06 2.90 -3.66
C PRO A 457 -19.35 3.52 -4.20
N PRO A 458 -19.41 4.81 -4.60
CA PRO A 458 -20.62 5.37 -5.20
C PRO A 458 -21.04 4.68 -6.52
N ASN A 459 -20.07 4.27 -7.33
CA ASN A 459 -20.36 3.54 -8.56
C ASN A 459 -20.77 2.08 -8.28
N ALA A 460 -20.25 1.46 -7.24
CA ALA A 460 -20.74 0.14 -6.79
C ALA A 460 -22.20 0.21 -6.33
N GLU A 461 -22.58 1.23 -5.55
CA GLU A 461 -23.98 1.46 -5.19
C GLU A 461 -24.87 1.70 -6.41
N ARG A 462 -24.40 2.49 -7.40
CA ARG A 462 -25.10 2.69 -8.67
C ARG A 462 -25.31 1.37 -9.43
N VAL A 463 -24.26 0.54 -9.53
CA VAL A 463 -24.36 -0.77 -10.19
C VAL A 463 -25.42 -1.62 -9.50
N ASN A 464 -25.39 -1.73 -8.17
CA ASN A 464 -26.31 -2.58 -7.43
C ASN A 464 -27.76 -2.07 -7.43
N ASN A 465 -27.99 -0.76 -7.56
CA ASN A 465 -29.32 -0.17 -7.46
C ASN A 465 -29.95 0.21 -8.80
N GLU A 466 -29.17 0.46 -9.85
CA GLU A 466 -29.65 1.11 -11.08
C GLU A 466 -29.39 0.28 -12.35
N ILE A 467 -28.45 -0.70 -12.32
CA ILE A 467 -28.10 -1.49 -13.50
C ILE A 467 -28.66 -2.90 -13.39
N ASP A 468 -29.64 -3.22 -14.26
CA ASP A 468 -30.21 -4.55 -14.33
C ASP A 468 -29.14 -5.60 -14.72
N ASN A 469 -29.19 -6.77 -14.10
CA ASN A 469 -28.29 -7.89 -14.35
C ASN A 469 -26.78 -7.56 -14.16
N ALA A 470 -26.47 -6.60 -13.31
CA ALA A 470 -25.09 -6.35 -12.85
C ALA A 470 -25.04 -6.40 -11.33
N GLN A 471 -23.88 -6.75 -10.80
CA GLN A 471 -23.61 -6.82 -9.37
C GLN A 471 -22.22 -6.27 -9.08
N ALA A 472 -22.10 -5.47 -8.03
CA ALA A 472 -20.83 -5.04 -7.46
C ALA A 472 -20.56 -5.80 -6.18
N GLU A 473 -19.31 -6.23 -6.01
CA GLU A 473 -18.81 -6.96 -4.85
C GLU A 473 -17.80 -6.11 -4.08
N PHE A 474 -17.91 -6.14 -2.76
CA PHE A 474 -16.95 -5.52 -1.82
C PHE A 474 -16.19 -6.63 -1.11
N ALA A 475 -14.88 -6.65 -1.24
CA ALA A 475 -14.02 -7.56 -0.52
C ALA A 475 -13.05 -6.80 0.38
N ALA A 476 -13.16 -7.00 1.68
CA ALA A 476 -12.22 -6.47 2.66
C ALA A 476 -10.88 -7.21 2.54
N THR A 477 -9.81 -6.47 2.27
CA THR A 477 -8.50 -7.04 1.98
C THR A 477 -7.61 -7.16 3.22
N HIS A 478 -6.38 -7.64 3.01
CA HIS A 478 -5.35 -7.81 4.04
C HIS A 478 -4.55 -6.52 4.36
N THR A 479 -4.77 -5.42 3.63
CA THR A 479 -4.19 -4.11 3.92
C THR A 479 -5.23 -3.15 4.47
N SER A 480 -4.79 -2.04 5.07
CA SER A 480 -5.67 -1.08 5.75
C SER A 480 -5.45 0.34 5.29
N TYR A 481 -6.47 1.19 5.44
CA TYR A 481 -6.33 2.64 5.48
C TYR A 481 -5.69 3.03 6.80
N ASN A 482 -4.57 3.79 6.73
CA ASN A 482 -3.71 4.06 7.86
C ASN A 482 -3.49 5.55 8.09
N LEU A 483 -3.35 5.94 9.36
CA LEU A 483 -2.77 7.21 9.77
C LEU A 483 -1.31 6.98 10.12
N GLN A 484 -0.40 7.44 9.29
CA GLN A 484 1.03 7.41 9.58
C GLN A 484 1.39 8.72 10.29
N TYR A 485 1.65 8.61 11.59
CA TYR A 485 2.06 9.74 12.43
C TYR A 485 3.52 10.08 12.17
N VAL A 486 3.89 11.37 12.15
CA VAL A 486 5.28 11.81 12.11
C VAL A 486 5.88 11.71 13.51
N CYS A 487 6.31 10.50 13.87
CA CYS A 487 6.64 10.10 15.24
C CYS A 487 7.88 10.77 15.83
N HIS A 488 8.70 11.48 15.06
CA HIS A 488 9.88 12.16 15.60
C HIS A 488 9.62 13.62 15.99
N THR A 489 8.45 14.18 15.67
CA THR A 489 8.09 15.58 15.97
C THR A 489 6.84 15.68 16.86
N ALA A 490 6.77 16.75 17.68
CA ALA A 490 5.58 17.03 18.47
C ALA A 490 4.37 17.45 17.59
N PRO A 491 3.13 17.08 17.91
CA PRO A 491 2.71 16.28 19.07
C PRO A 491 2.82 14.77 18.86
N CYS A 492 3.05 14.31 17.62
CA CYS A 492 3.00 12.89 17.28
C CYS A 492 4.17 12.07 17.86
N LYS A 493 5.25 12.71 18.36
CA LYS A 493 6.30 11.99 19.09
C LYS A 493 5.83 11.42 20.43
N PHE A 494 4.73 11.94 20.99
CA PHE A 494 4.17 11.47 22.25
C PHE A 494 3.19 10.32 22.00
N PRO A 495 3.46 9.11 22.50
CA PRO A 495 2.56 7.96 22.34
C PRO A 495 1.15 8.24 22.86
N GLU A 496 1.01 8.99 23.98
CA GLU A 496 -0.27 9.35 24.57
C GLU A 496 -1.14 10.17 23.62
N PHE A 497 -0.53 11.05 22.83
CA PHE A 497 -1.24 11.81 21.80
C PHE A 497 -1.73 10.90 20.67
N ARG A 498 -0.87 10.01 20.15
CA ARG A 498 -1.27 9.05 19.12
C ARG A 498 -2.39 8.11 19.58
N LYS A 499 -2.30 7.60 20.82
CA LYS A 499 -3.33 6.77 21.47
C LYS A 499 -4.65 7.51 21.62
N ALA A 500 -4.62 8.77 22.01
CA ALA A 500 -5.81 9.59 22.12
C ALA A 500 -6.44 9.89 20.74
N VAL A 501 -5.63 10.16 19.72
CA VAL A 501 -6.11 10.30 18.35
C VAL A 501 -6.77 8.99 17.89
N ASP A 502 -6.14 7.84 18.10
CA ASP A 502 -6.71 6.53 17.72
C ASP A 502 -8.04 6.26 18.45
N ALA A 503 -8.11 6.55 19.76
CA ALA A 503 -9.31 6.38 20.56
C ALA A 503 -10.47 7.29 20.13
N SER A 504 -10.19 8.47 19.58
CA SER A 504 -11.22 9.42 19.13
C SER A 504 -11.83 9.08 17.79
N MET A 505 -11.21 8.22 16.97
CA MET A 505 -11.61 7.97 15.56
C MET A 505 -12.99 7.33 15.43
N ASN A 506 -13.89 8.00 14.73
CA ASN A 506 -15.22 7.46 14.40
C ASN A 506 -15.16 6.56 13.14
N ARG A 507 -14.61 5.36 13.32
CA ARG A 507 -14.42 4.36 12.26
C ARG A 507 -15.75 3.90 11.64
N GLN A 508 -16.79 3.77 12.47
CA GLN A 508 -18.13 3.38 12.01
C GLN A 508 -18.69 4.39 10.99
N GLN A 509 -18.52 5.70 11.25
CA GLN A 509 -18.97 6.73 10.32
C GLN A 509 -18.14 6.73 9.04
N MET A 510 -16.81 6.56 9.14
CA MET A 510 -15.92 6.48 7.97
C MET A 510 -16.35 5.35 7.04
N ILE A 511 -16.57 4.16 7.59
CA ILE A 511 -17.01 2.98 6.85
C ILE A 511 -18.39 3.19 6.23
N GLY A 512 -19.33 3.73 7.00
CA GLY A 512 -20.67 4.01 6.51
C GLY A 512 -20.73 5.02 5.35
N VAL A 513 -19.85 6.02 5.36
CA VAL A 513 -19.82 7.07 4.35
C VAL A 513 -18.96 6.66 3.14
N ALA A 514 -17.79 6.08 3.38
CA ALA A 514 -16.78 5.88 2.34
C ALA A 514 -16.72 4.46 1.78
N LEU A 515 -17.31 3.48 2.47
CA LEU A 515 -17.27 2.06 2.09
C LEU A 515 -18.68 1.41 2.17
N ALA A 516 -19.74 2.22 2.06
CA ALA A 516 -21.13 1.79 2.06
C ALA A 516 -21.54 0.91 3.27
N GLY A 517 -20.74 0.83 4.31
CA GLY A 517 -20.97 -0.04 5.46
C GLY A 517 -20.61 -1.52 5.23
N GLU A 518 -19.94 -1.84 4.13
CA GLU A 518 -19.71 -3.23 3.67
C GLU A 518 -18.46 -3.89 4.30
N VAL A 519 -17.67 -3.15 5.05
CA VAL A 519 -16.49 -3.69 5.74
C VAL A 519 -16.57 -3.45 7.26
N GLU A 520 -15.80 -4.22 8.02
CA GLU A 520 -15.70 -4.08 9.46
C GLU A 520 -14.56 -3.11 9.87
N PRO A 521 -14.71 -2.33 10.96
CA PRO A 521 -13.67 -1.42 11.42
C PRO A 521 -12.40 -2.14 11.91
N GLU A 522 -11.26 -1.46 11.78
CA GLU A 522 -10.00 -1.87 12.38
C GLU A 522 -9.83 -1.24 13.76
N MET A 523 -9.80 -2.05 14.81
CA MET A 523 -9.79 -1.57 16.19
C MET A 523 -8.40 -1.54 16.83
N TYR A 524 -7.39 -2.13 16.16
CA TYR A 524 -6.03 -2.23 16.66
C TYR A 524 -5.04 -1.58 15.70
N PRO A 525 -4.08 -0.80 16.18
CA PRO A 525 -3.08 -0.11 15.35
C PRO A 525 -1.94 -1.05 14.93
N THR A 526 -2.19 -1.89 13.93
CA THR A 526 -1.33 -3.04 13.54
C THR A 526 -0.62 -2.89 12.21
N TYR A 527 -0.90 -1.86 11.41
CA TYR A 527 -0.42 -1.64 10.04
C TYR A 527 -0.98 -2.60 8.99
N ILE A 528 -1.47 -3.77 9.38
CA ILE A 528 -2.15 -4.74 8.51
C ILE A 528 -3.61 -4.88 8.94
N SER A 529 -4.46 -5.32 8.02
CA SER A 529 -5.87 -5.58 8.32
C SER A 529 -6.03 -6.87 9.13
N LYS A 530 -7.09 -6.95 9.93
CA LYS A 530 -7.51 -8.19 10.60
C LYS A 530 -7.78 -9.37 9.64
N ASN A 531 -7.95 -9.08 8.35
CA ASN A 531 -8.13 -10.10 7.31
C ASN A 531 -6.79 -10.66 6.80
N HIS A 532 -5.66 -10.15 7.30
CA HIS A 532 -4.35 -10.64 6.92
C HIS A 532 -4.09 -12.03 7.51
N PRO A 533 -3.59 -13.03 6.73
CA PRO A 533 -3.35 -14.39 7.23
C PRO A 533 -2.34 -14.48 8.38
N MET A 534 -1.46 -13.49 8.51
CA MET A 534 -0.50 -13.37 9.62
C MET A 534 -0.93 -12.32 10.65
N TYR A 535 -2.23 -12.04 10.79
CA TYR A 535 -2.72 -11.15 11.83
C TYR A 535 -2.54 -11.79 13.22
N PRO A 536 -1.99 -11.07 14.22
CA PRO A 536 -1.80 -11.62 15.54
C PRO A 536 -3.12 -11.97 16.25
N PRO A 537 -3.10 -12.90 17.20
CA PRO A 537 -4.21 -13.06 18.15
C PRO A 537 -4.54 -11.72 18.87
N GLU A 538 -5.82 -11.39 18.97
CA GLU A 538 -6.25 -10.09 19.54
C GLU A 538 -5.81 -9.87 21.00
N ASP A 539 -5.60 -10.95 21.76
CA ASP A 539 -5.12 -10.89 23.14
C ASP A 539 -3.64 -10.46 23.27
N MET A 540 -2.89 -10.44 22.17
CA MET A 540 -1.56 -9.85 22.08
C MET A 540 -1.58 -8.35 21.75
N LEU A 541 -2.70 -7.82 21.27
CA LEU A 541 -2.80 -6.47 20.73
C LEU A 541 -3.34 -5.46 21.73
N SER A 542 -2.85 -4.24 21.65
CA SER A 542 -3.34 -3.09 22.41
C SER A 542 -4.28 -2.25 21.54
N GLY A 543 -5.55 -2.14 21.97
CA GLY A 543 -6.54 -1.26 21.35
C GLY A 543 -6.82 -0.06 22.25
N TRP A 544 -7.01 1.11 21.68
CA TRP A 544 -7.17 2.36 22.43
C TRP A 544 -8.59 2.91 22.36
N ALA A 545 -9.36 2.55 21.33
CA ALA A 545 -10.77 2.90 21.20
C ALA A 545 -11.67 1.85 21.90
N GLU A 546 -12.64 2.30 22.70
CA GLU A 546 -13.63 1.40 23.35
C GLU A 546 -14.74 0.97 22.39
N SER A 547 -14.94 1.72 21.31
CA SER A 547 -15.98 1.45 20.33
C SER A 547 -15.60 1.96 18.93
N PRO A 548 -16.19 1.39 17.85
CA PRO A 548 -15.94 1.88 16.50
C PRO A 548 -16.50 3.26 16.19
N GLN A 549 -17.36 3.82 17.07
CA GLN A 549 -17.86 5.20 16.98
C GLN A 549 -16.85 6.24 17.47
N GLY A 550 -15.71 5.79 18.02
CA GLY A 550 -14.77 6.62 18.75
C GLY A 550 -15.20 6.86 20.21
N SER A 551 -14.26 7.29 21.00
CA SER A 551 -14.44 7.54 22.44
C SER A 551 -13.72 8.83 22.84
N PRO A 552 -14.19 10.02 22.40
CA PRO A 552 -13.50 11.29 22.67
C PRO A 552 -13.28 11.59 24.16
N ASP A 553 -14.25 11.22 25.00
CA ASP A 553 -14.12 11.38 26.45
C ASP A 553 -12.98 10.54 27.04
N VAL A 554 -12.83 9.28 26.55
CA VAL A 554 -11.73 8.39 26.95
C VAL A 554 -10.40 8.93 26.40
N ALA A 555 -10.37 9.40 25.17
CA ALA A 555 -9.19 10.02 24.55
C ALA A 555 -8.71 11.25 25.32
N ARG A 556 -9.64 12.13 25.74
CA ARG A 556 -9.32 13.31 26.57
C ARG A 556 -8.83 12.90 27.98
N GLN A 557 -9.40 11.84 28.55
CA GLN A 557 -8.93 11.33 29.84
C GLN A 557 -7.51 10.78 29.77
N MET A 558 -7.17 10.06 28.67
CA MET A 558 -5.78 9.59 28.43
C MET A 558 -4.79 10.76 28.37
N LEU A 559 -5.16 11.85 27.71
CA LEU A 559 -4.33 13.06 27.63
C LEU A 559 -4.21 13.73 29.01
N GLU A 560 -5.32 13.86 29.77
CA GLU A 560 -5.32 14.44 31.10
C GLU A 560 -4.43 13.63 32.07
N ASP A 561 -4.53 12.31 32.03
CA ASP A 561 -3.72 11.40 32.86
C ASP A 561 -2.23 11.52 32.55
N ALA A 562 -1.88 11.88 31.29
CA ALA A 562 -0.53 12.16 30.85
C ALA A 562 -0.07 13.62 31.06
N GLY A 563 -0.89 14.45 31.73
CA GLY A 563 -0.53 15.81 32.09
C GLY A 563 -0.85 16.88 31.02
N TRP A 564 -1.54 16.50 29.93
CA TRP A 564 -2.07 17.48 28.98
C TRP A 564 -3.27 18.20 29.57
N GLY A 565 -3.63 19.38 29.04
CA GLY A 565 -4.77 20.14 29.55
C GLY A 565 -5.39 21.03 28.49
N TRP A 566 -6.51 21.67 28.83
CA TRP A 566 -7.24 22.54 27.90
C TRP A 566 -7.39 23.94 28.48
N ASP A 567 -7.25 24.94 27.62
CA ASP A 567 -7.53 26.33 27.98
C ASP A 567 -9.06 26.62 28.02
N ASN A 568 -9.41 27.85 28.35
CA ASN A 568 -10.83 28.26 28.44
C ASN A 568 -11.56 28.28 27.07
N ASN A 569 -10.83 28.10 25.97
CA ASN A 569 -11.37 28.04 24.62
C ASN A 569 -11.35 26.61 24.09
N ASP A 570 -11.12 25.63 24.95
CA ASP A 570 -11.03 24.21 24.66
C ASP A 570 -9.86 23.86 23.72
N ASN A 571 -8.77 24.64 23.67
CA ASN A 571 -7.58 24.30 22.96
C ASN A 571 -6.69 23.38 23.81
N LEU A 572 -6.15 22.33 23.19
CA LEU A 572 -5.23 21.40 23.84
C LEU A 572 -3.84 22.04 24.05
N HIS A 573 -3.27 21.81 25.20
CA HIS A 573 -1.93 22.21 25.61
C HIS A 573 -1.10 21.01 26.02
N TYR A 574 0.19 21.07 25.70
CA TYR A 574 1.16 20.10 26.20
C TYR A 574 1.30 20.17 27.73
N PRO A 575 1.83 19.10 28.35
CA PRO A 575 2.32 19.18 29.73
C PRO A 575 3.30 20.34 29.90
N PRO A 576 3.35 21.03 31.08
CA PRO A 576 4.18 22.21 31.28
C PRO A 576 5.68 22.02 31.01
N ASP A 577 6.19 20.81 31.28
CA ASP A 577 7.61 20.47 31.17
C ASP A 577 7.89 19.57 29.94
N ALA A 578 6.94 19.50 28.98
CA ALA A 578 7.12 18.68 27.79
C ALA A 578 8.30 19.15 26.94
N ASP A 579 9.18 18.25 26.60
CA ASP A 579 10.22 18.49 25.60
C ASP A 579 9.56 18.48 24.21
N LEU A 580 9.57 19.60 23.48
CA LEU A 580 8.95 19.75 22.16
C LEU A 580 9.97 19.68 21.02
N ASP A 581 11.27 19.59 21.30
CA ASP A 581 12.29 19.43 20.29
C ASP A 581 12.10 18.08 19.56
N PRO A 582 12.33 18.00 18.26
CA PRO A 582 12.25 16.73 17.53
C PRO A 582 13.27 15.72 18.07
N LEU A 583 12.99 14.42 17.93
CA LEU A 583 13.91 13.35 18.38
C LEU A 583 15.27 13.39 17.65
N TRP A 584 15.27 13.88 16.42
CA TRP A 584 16.46 14.27 15.64
C TRP A 584 16.09 15.42 14.71
N PRO A 585 17.07 16.22 14.22
CA PRO A 585 16.78 17.35 13.34
C PRO A 585 16.13 16.91 12.03
N GLN A 586 15.17 17.72 11.56
CA GLN A 586 14.52 17.48 10.26
C GLN A 586 15.56 17.46 9.13
N GLY A 587 15.45 16.49 8.23
CA GLY A 587 16.41 16.28 7.14
C GLY A 587 17.67 15.53 7.55
N GLU A 588 17.72 15.00 8.77
CA GLU A 588 18.79 14.13 9.27
C GLU A 588 18.25 12.72 9.57
N VAL A 589 19.11 11.81 9.96
CA VAL A 589 18.78 10.43 10.37
C VAL A 589 18.97 10.25 11.87
N PRO A 590 18.30 9.26 12.51
CA PRO A 590 18.53 8.93 13.92
C PRO A 590 20.00 8.59 14.18
N SER A 591 20.51 9.00 15.34
CA SER A 591 21.91 8.76 15.72
C SER A 591 22.04 7.65 16.77
N ALA A 592 23.22 6.99 16.81
CA ALA A 592 23.52 6.02 17.86
C ALA A 592 23.65 6.66 19.26
N GLU A 593 23.80 8.00 19.37
CA GLU A 593 23.78 8.71 20.64
C GLU A 593 22.38 8.71 21.25
N ASP A 594 21.34 8.87 20.39
CA ASP A 594 19.94 8.91 20.80
C ASP A 594 19.32 7.50 20.86
N PHE A 595 19.77 6.61 19.97
CA PHE A 595 19.31 5.23 19.83
C PHE A 595 20.48 4.24 19.86
N PRO A 596 20.94 3.79 21.04
CA PRO A 596 22.12 2.92 21.16
C PRO A 596 22.02 1.60 20.41
N CYS A 597 20.81 1.09 20.16
CA CYS A 597 20.60 -0.14 19.39
C CYS A 597 21.08 -0.04 17.92
N ILE A 598 21.32 1.15 17.39
CA ILE A 598 21.93 1.34 16.07
C ILE A 598 23.32 0.67 16.02
N GLU A 599 24.16 0.91 17.04
CA GLU A 599 25.47 0.25 17.14
C GLU A 599 25.33 -1.22 17.56
N GLU A 600 24.42 -1.55 18.49
CA GLU A 600 24.23 -2.88 19.04
C GLU A 600 23.75 -3.88 17.98
N LEU A 601 22.86 -3.46 17.11
CA LEU A 601 22.28 -4.25 16.00
C LEU A 601 23.08 -4.09 14.68
N GLY A 602 24.10 -3.24 14.65
CA GLY A 602 24.92 -2.99 13.46
C GLY A 602 24.14 -2.33 12.31
N LEU A 603 23.20 -1.44 12.64
CA LEU A 603 22.37 -0.73 11.69
C LEU A 603 23.13 0.42 11.02
N ASP A 604 22.73 0.77 9.79
CA ASP A 604 23.27 1.90 9.02
C ASP A 604 22.09 2.79 8.56
N PRO A 605 21.67 3.76 9.38
CA PRO A 605 20.54 4.65 9.09
C PRO A 605 20.76 5.57 7.90
#